data_e69677bddf8ce8eaca80bfb2487bbc16
#
_entry.id   e69677bddf8ce8eaca80bfb2487bbc16
#
_cell.length_a   1.000
_cell.length_b   1.000
_cell.length_c   1.000
_cell.angle_alpha   90.00
_cell.angle_beta   90.00
_cell.angle_gamma   90.00
#
_symmetry.space_group_name_H-M   'P 1'
#
loop_
_entity.id
_entity.type
_entity.pdbx_description
1 polymer ?
#
loop_
_entity_poly.entity_id
_entity_poly.type
_entity_poly.pdbx_seq_one_letter_code
_entity_poly.pdbx_strand_id
1 'polypeptide(L)'
;AAKYRDFLFKKGLSTSSVKRIFSSINAVINITVNEFGINMKNPFSGTFIPDDNKKKIRLPIPIKNIRNIQTECKNLNDDNRWLIALISDTGMRLSEAVGLLTSDIILSTEIPHINIINHPWRRLKTKGSNRTIPLVGASLWAAKKIISDNNQFAFPRYTNDEKCNANSA
;
A
#
# COMPACT_ATOMS: atom_id res chain seq x y z
N ALA A 1 28.25 -3.08 -17.18
CA ALA A 1 26.94 -3.46 -16.64
C ALA A 1 26.93 -4.90 -16.09
N ALA A 2 27.42 -5.92 -16.86
CA ALA A 2 27.37 -7.32 -16.43
C ALA A 2 28.06 -7.57 -15.06
N LYS A 3 29.30 -7.06 -14.89
CA LYS A 3 30.02 -7.19 -13.60
C LYS A 3 29.22 -6.60 -12.41
N TYR A 4 28.47 -5.51 -12.63
CA TYR A 4 27.64 -4.91 -11.59
C TYR A 4 26.41 -5.77 -11.28
N ARG A 5 25.77 -6.35 -12.30
CA ARG A 5 24.71 -7.35 -12.14
C ARG A 5 25.19 -8.50 -11.26
N ASP A 6 26.34 -9.09 -11.59
CA ASP A 6 26.90 -10.25 -10.89
C ASP A 6 27.26 -9.90 -9.43
N PHE A 7 27.77 -8.70 -9.19
CA PHE A 7 28.00 -8.17 -7.85
C PHE A 7 26.68 -8.05 -7.03
N LEU A 8 25.60 -7.56 -7.65
CA LEU A 8 24.30 -7.47 -6.97
C LEU A 8 23.75 -8.85 -6.60
N PHE A 9 23.87 -9.84 -7.49
CA PHE A 9 23.48 -11.22 -7.18
C PHE A 9 24.34 -11.82 -6.07
N LYS A 10 25.67 -11.57 -6.10
CA LYS A 10 26.57 -12.01 -5.03
C LYS A 10 26.21 -11.40 -3.67
N LYS A 11 25.65 -10.21 -3.64
CA LYS A 11 25.06 -9.59 -2.43
C LYS A 11 23.70 -10.21 -1.99
N GLY A 12 23.18 -11.21 -2.68
CA GLY A 12 21.93 -11.87 -2.35
C GLY A 12 20.66 -11.15 -2.79
N LEU A 13 20.75 -10.15 -3.70
CA LEU A 13 19.56 -9.47 -4.19
C LEU A 13 18.75 -10.40 -5.11
N SER A 14 17.42 -10.30 -5.00
CA SER A 14 16.51 -11.03 -5.90
C SER A 14 16.57 -10.46 -7.32
N THR A 15 16.24 -11.29 -8.31
CA THR A 15 16.14 -10.89 -9.73
C THR A 15 15.26 -9.65 -9.91
N SER A 16 14.13 -9.56 -9.23
CA SER A 16 13.24 -8.41 -9.31
C SER A 16 13.88 -7.13 -8.77
N SER A 17 14.67 -7.22 -7.71
CA SER A 17 15.43 -6.09 -7.16
C SER A 17 16.52 -5.63 -8.12
N VAL A 18 17.26 -6.57 -8.70
CA VAL A 18 18.28 -6.27 -9.71
C VAL A 18 17.66 -5.63 -10.95
N LYS A 19 16.57 -6.17 -11.49
CA LYS A 19 15.82 -5.57 -12.61
C LYS A 19 15.39 -4.13 -12.29
N ARG A 20 14.90 -3.85 -11.09
CA ARG A 20 14.50 -2.49 -10.68
C ARG A 20 15.67 -1.52 -10.62
N ILE A 21 16.81 -1.94 -10.04
CA ILE A 21 18.04 -1.11 -9.99
C ILE A 21 18.50 -0.80 -11.41
N PHE A 22 18.58 -1.80 -12.29
CA PHE A 22 18.97 -1.61 -13.68
C PHE A 22 18.03 -0.70 -14.46
N SER A 23 16.70 -0.82 -14.23
CA SER A 23 15.71 0.06 -14.82
C SER A 23 15.93 1.53 -14.42
N SER A 24 16.23 1.78 -13.14
CA SER A 24 16.52 3.14 -12.65
C SER A 24 17.81 3.70 -13.26
N ILE A 25 18.90 2.91 -13.34
CA ILE A 25 20.16 3.32 -13.95
C ILE A 25 19.95 3.60 -15.45
N ASN A 26 19.25 2.72 -16.17
CA ASN A 26 18.92 2.92 -17.57
C ASN A 26 18.15 4.21 -17.80
N ALA A 27 17.15 4.51 -16.97
CA ALA A 27 16.36 5.74 -17.08
C ALA A 27 17.25 6.98 -16.93
N VAL A 28 18.10 7.02 -15.91
CA VAL A 28 19.01 8.16 -15.67
C VAL A 28 19.97 8.35 -16.83
N ILE A 29 20.65 7.28 -17.27
CA ILE A 29 21.62 7.38 -18.39
C ILE A 29 20.90 7.83 -19.68
N ASN A 30 19.75 7.26 -20.01
CA ASN A 30 19.03 7.62 -21.22
C ASN A 30 18.55 9.09 -21.20
N ILE A 31 18.06 9.58 -20.05
CA ILE A 31 17.70 11.00 -19.90
C ILE A 31 18.95 11.87 -20.12
N THR A 32 20.05 11.57 -19.45
CA THR A 32 21.30 12.33 -19.58
C THR A 32 21.81 12.36 -21.03
N VAL A 33 21.84 11.19 -21.68
CA VAL A 33 22.29 11.09 -23.08
C VAL A 33 21.42 11.94 -24.01
N ASN A 34 20.09 11.90 -23.80
CA ASN A 34 19.16 12.64 -24.65
C ASN A 34 19.21 14.16 -24.37
N GLU A 35 19.20 14.58 -23.10
CA GLU A 35 19.19 15.98 -22.69
C GLU A 35 20.49 16.72 -23.11
N PHE A 36 21.63 16.06 -23.00
CA PHE A 36 22.92 16.66 -23.33
C PHE A 36 23.46 16.32 -24.74
N GLY A 37 22.66 15.61 -25.56
CA GLY A 37 23.07 15.24 -26.93
C GLY A 37 24.34 14.40 -26.97
N ILE A 38 24.59 13.58 -25.93
CA ILE A 38 25.83 12.81 -25.83
C ILE A 38 25.79 11.63 -26.82
N ASN A 39 26.73 11.57 -27.72
CA ASN A 39 26.84 10.44 -28.64
C ASN A 39 27.46 9.20 -27.95
N MET A 40 26.67 8.56 -27.08
CA MET A 40 27.11 7.38 -26.34
C MET A 40 25.98 6.35 -26.28
N LYS A 41 26.32 5.09 -26.53
CA LYS A 41 25.38 3.98 -26.29
C LYS A 41 25.31 3.68 -24.80
N ASN A 42 24.10 3.61 -24.25
CA ASN A 42 23.92 3.25 -22.84
C ASN A 42 24.44 1.83 -22.54
N PRO A 43 25.50 1.67 -21.71
CA PRO A 43 26.12 0.38 -21.44
C PRO A 43 25.24 -0.57 -20.61
N PHE A 44 24.15 -0.07 -19.98
CA PHE A 44 23.20 -0.87 -19.22
C PHE A 44 22.02 -1.34 -20.08
N SER A 45 21.85 -0.76 -21.28
CA SER A 45 20.79 -1.17 -22.19
C SER A 45 21.02 -2.60 -22.68
N GLY A 46 19.97 -3.41 -22.69
CA GLY A 46 20.03 -4.80 -23.17
C GLY A 46 20.85 -5.76 -22.30
N THR A 47 21.27 -5.35 -21.08
CA THR A 47 21.96 -6.27 -20.18
C THR A 47 21.01 -7.41 -19.75
N PHE A 48 21.38 -8.64 -20.12
CA PHE A 48 20.63 -9.82 -19.71
C PHE A 48 20.65 -10.00 -18.19
N ILE A 49 19.46 -10.12 -17.58
CA ILE A 49 19.29 -10.43 -16.16
C ILE A 49 18.53 -11.75 -16.09
N PRO A 50 19.15 -12.84 -15.57
CA PRO A 50 18.52 -14.15 -15.48
C PRO A 50 17.19 -14.06 -14.72
N ASP A 51 16.18 -14.77 -15.18
CA ASP A 51 14.92 -14.92 -14.44
C ASP A 51 15.01 -16.21 -13.62
N ASP A 52 14.97 -16.09 -12.31
CA ASP A 52 15.04 -17.23 -11.42
C ASP A 52 13.70 -17.96 -11.28
N ASN A 53 12.65 -17.51 -11.99
CA ASN A 53 11.28 -18.04 -11.97
C ASN A 53 10.71 -18.31 -10.55
N LYS A 54 11.39 -17.81 -9.50
CA LYS A 54 11.01 -17.99 -8.09
C LYS A 54 9.99 -16.94 -7.63
N LYS A 55 9.03 -16.58 -8.50
CA LYS A 55 7.92 -15.76 -8.05
C LYS A 55 7.11 -16.58 -7.04
N LYS A 56 7.21 -16.23 -5.76
CA LYS A 56 6.28 -16.76 -4.75
C LYS A 56 4.87 -16.31 -5.15
N ILE A 57 4.07 -17.24 -5.67
CA ILE A 57 2.66 -17.01 -5.93
C ILE A 57 1.99 -16.85 -4.57
N ARG A 58 1.48 -15.65 -4.28
CA ARG A 58 0.66 -15.42 -3.10
C ARG A 58 -0.76 -15.89 -3.43
N LEU A 59 -1.18 -16.97 -2.81
CA LEU A 59 -2.56 -17.45 -2.93
C LEU A 59 -3.50 -16.51 -2.16
N PRO A 60 -4.73 -16.31 -2.65
CA PRO A 60 -5.77 -15.61 -1.91
C PRO A 60 -6.03 -16.28 -0.56
N ILE A 61 -6.33 -15.49 0.46
CA ILE A 61 -6.73 -16.04 1.77
C ILE A 61 -8.11 -16.69 1.61
N PRO A 62 -8.29 -17.96 2.04
CA PRO A 62 -9.60 -18.61 1.99
C PRO A 62 -10.66 -17.84 2.80
N ILE A 63 -11.88 -17.76 2.29
CA ILE A 63 -12.99 -17.01 2.93
C ILE A 63 -13.23 -17.46 4.38
N LYS A 64 -13.10 -18.78 4.66
CA LYS A 64 -13.20 -19.31 6.02
C LYS A 64 -12.19 -18.65 6.97
N ASN A 65 -10.95 -18.48 6.52
CA ASN A 65 -9.90 -17.85 7.33
C ASN A 65 -10.16 -16.36 7.53
N ILE A 66 -10.68 -15.66 6.50
CA ILE A 66 -11.08 -14.26 6.64
C ILE A 66 -12.17 -14.12 7.72
N ARG A 67 -13.19 -14.98 7.70
CA ARG A 67 -14.28 -14.97 8.71
C ARG A 67 -13.75 -15.24 10.12
N ASN A 68 -12.82 -16.18 10.28
CA ASN A 68 -12.18 -16.45 11.56
C ASN A 68 -11.40 -15.22 12.07
N ILE A 69 -10.60 -14.59 11.20
CA ILE A 69 -9.89 -13.34 11.52
C ILE A 69 -10.86 -12.25 11.95
N GLN A 70 -11.96 -12.06 11.21
CA GLN A 70 -13.00 -11.07 11.56
C GLN A 70 -13.65 -11.35 12.92
N THR A 71 -13.86 -12.61 13.27
CA THR A 71 -14.38 -13.01 14.57
C THR A 71 -13.38 -12.67 15.67
N GLU A 72 -12.10 -13.00 15.49
CA GLU A 72 -11.05 -12.67 16.46
C GLU A 72 -10.87 -11.15 16.61
N CYS A 73 -11.00 -10.39 15.51
CA CYS A 73 -10.99 -8.93 15.58
C CYS A 73 -12.10 -8.40 16.51
N LYS A 74 -13.30 -8.98 16.45
CA LYS A 74 -14.41 -8.61 17.32
C LYS A 74 -14.19 -8.99 18.78
N ASN A 75 -13.57 -10.16 19.03
CA ASN A 75 -13.28 -10.65 20.37
C ASN A 75 -12.22 -9.76 21.08
N LEU A 76 -11.13 -9.43 20.39
CA LEU A 76 -10.04 -8.62 20.93
C LEU A 76 -10.37 -7.13 21.01
N ASN A 77 -11.12 -6.61 20.04
CA ASN A 77 -11.76 -5.29 20.03
C ASN A 77 -10.84 -4.11 20.42
N ASP A 78 -9.72 -3.98 19.73
CA ASP A 78 -8.75 -2.88 19.86
C ASP A 78 -8.52 -2.16 18.52
N ASP A 79 -7.77 -1.06 18.51
CA ASP A 79 -7.48 -0.24 17.32
C ASP A 79 -6.86 -1.03 16.17
N ASN A 80 -5.92 -1.94 16.47
CA ASN A 80 -5.29 -2.78 15.46
C ASN A 80 -6.30 -3.73 14.80
N ARG A 81 -7.23 -4.28 15.58
CA ARG A 81 -8.28 -5.21 15.10
C ARG A 81 -9.35 -4.49 14.32
N TRP A 82 -9.67 -3.26 14.70
CA TRP A 82 -10.55 -2.40 13.89
C TRP A 82 -9.94 -2.11 12.52
N LEU A 83 -8.63 -1.86 12.45
CA LEU A 83 -7.92 -1.65 11.19
C LEU A 83 -7.98 -2.89 10.29
N ILE A 84 -7.70 -4.07 10.84
CA ILE A 84 -7.76 -5.35 10.11
C ILE A 84 -9.19 -5.61 9.61
N ALA A 85 -10.18 -5.47 10.48
CA ALA A 85 -11.59 -5.67 10.14
C ALA A 85 -12.07 -4.69 9.07
N LEU A 86 -11.64 -3.41 9.16
CA LEU A 86 -11.98 -2.39 8.17
C LEU A 86 -11.44 -2.77 6.78
N ILE A 87 -10.19 -3.19 6.69
CA ILE A 87 -9.55 -3.56 5.41
C ILE A 87 -10.12 -4.85 4.84
N SER A 88 -10.52 -5.81 5.69
CA SER A 88 -10.93 -7.15 5.27
C SER A 88 -12.12 -7.18 4.31
N ASP A 89 -13.07 -6.25 4.47
CA ASP A 89 -14.26 -6.16 3.62
C ASP A 89 -14.18 -5.01 2.59
N THR A 90 -13.34 -4.00 2.83
CA THR A 90 -13.24 -2.83 1.94
C THR A 90 -12.17 -2.98 0.87
N GLY A 91 -11.15 -3.81 1.11
CA GLY A 91 -10.01 -3.97 0.21
C GLY A 91 -9.18 -2.70 0.01
N MET A 92 -9.33 -1.69 0.87
CA MET A 92 -8.54 -0.46 0.80
C MET A 92 -7.06 -0.74 1.10
N ARG A 93 -6.19 0.13 0.61
CA ARG A 93 -4.77 0.03 0.94
C ARG A 93 -4.53 0.41 2.40
N LEU A 94 -3.54 -0.21 3.03
CA LEU A 94 -3.19 0.08 4.42
C LEU A 94 -3.01 1.59 4.67
N SER A 95 -2.28 2.29 3.80
CA SER A 95 -2.08 3.74 3.92
C SER A 95 -3.37 4.55 3.72
N GLU A 96 -4.35 4.04 2.98
CA GLU A 96 -5.66 4.67 2.84
C GLU A 96 -6.45 4.52 4.15
N ALA A 97 -6.42 3.34 4.76
CA ALA A 97 -7.14 3.05 6.00
C ALA A 97 -6.57 3.83 7.19
N VAL A 98 -5.27 3.75 7.45
CA VAL A 98 -4.65 4.43 8.60
C VAL A 98 -4.69 5.95 8.49
N GLY A 99 -4.74 6.50 7.28
CA GLY A 99 -4.78 7.95 7.03
C GLY A 99 -6.19 8.56 6.98
N LEU A 100 -7.23 7.84 7.39
CA LEU A 100 -8.60 8.35 7.43
C LEU A 100 -8.80 9.35 8.57
N LEU A 101 -9.59 10.39 8.27
CA LEU A 101 -10.32 11.12 9.32
C LEU A 101 -11.57 10.35 9.73
N THR A 102 -12.02 10.54 10.95
CA THR A 102 -13.33 10.04 11.37
C THR A 102 -14.46 10.67 10.55
N SER A 103 -14.30 11.92 10.10
CA SER A 103 -15.24 12.60 9.19
C SER A 103 -15.30 12.01 7.76
N ASP A 104 -14.33 11.18 7.36
CA ASP A 104 -14.38 10.44 6.09
C ASP A 104 -15.34 9.24 6.17
N ILE A 105 -15.75 8.84 7.39
CA ILE A 105 -16.61 7.69 7.67
C ILE A 105 -18.04 8.18 7.88
N ILE A 106 -18.91 7.89 6.95
CA ILE A 106 -20.30 8.36 6.95
C ILE A 106 -21.21 7.20 7.34
N LEU A 107 -21.76 7.24 8.56
CA LEU A 107 -22.67 6.21 9.09
C LEU A 107 -24.14 6.64 9.06
N SER A 108 -24.43 7.93 8.86
CA SER A 108 -25.77 8.52 8.96
C SER A 108 -26.59 8.45 7.67
N THR A 109 -26.07 7.80 6.63
CA THR A 109 -26.75 7.64 5.34
C THR A 109 -27.38 6.26 5.20
N GLU A 110 -28.31 6.09 4.26
CA GLU A 110 -28.95 4.81 3.95
C GLU A 110 -27.92 3.71 3.67
N ILE A 111 -26.83 4.07 2.94
CA ILE A 111 -25.68 3.18 2.70
C ILE A 111 -24.46 3.75 3.42
N PRO A 112 -24.11 3.25 4.63
CA PRO A 112 -22.89 3.64 5.31
C PRO A 112 -21.66 3.42 4.44
N HIS A 113 -20.75 4.40 4.39
CA HIS A 113 -19.60 4.36 3.49
C HIS A 113 -18.41 5.14 4.01
N ILE A 114 -17.26 4.94 3.35
CA ILE A 114 -16.03 5.70 3.56
C ILE A 114 -15.69 6.45 2.28
N ASN A 115 -15.31 7.71 2.41
CA ASN A 115 -14.76 8.51 1.33
C ASN A 115 -13.24 8.45 1.35
N ILE A 116 -12.64 7.85 0.32
CA ILE A 116 -11.19 7.85 0.12
C ILE A 116 -10.82 9.08 -0.69
N ILE A 117 -10.31 10.10 -0.02
CA ILE A 117 -9.92 11.37 -0.60
C ILE A 117 -8.46 11.71 -0.25
N ASN A 118 -7.86 12.69 -0.94
CA ASN A 118 -6.52 13.18 -0.58
C ASN A 118 -6.59 14.00 0.72
N HIS A 119 -5.57 13.83 1.55
CA HIS A 119 -5.31 14.66 2.73
C HIS A 119 -3.87 15.17 2.72
N PRO A 120 -3.54 16.27 3.38
CA PRO A 120 -2.17 16.80 3.44
C PRO A 120 -1.14 15.77 3.91
N TRP A 121 -1.47 14.96 4.90
CA TRP A 121 -0.64 13.89 5.48
C TRP A 121 -0.64 12.58 4.67
N ARG A 122 -1.57 12.41 3.70
CA ARG A 122 -1.73 11.18 2.93
C ARG A 122 -2.10 11.45 1.48
N ARG A 123 -1.15 11.29 0.56
CA ARG A 123 -1.41 11.31 -0.88
C ARG A 123 -1.99 9.97 -1.35
N LEU A 124 -2.97 10.03 -2.22
CA LEU A 124 -3.43 8.85 -2.96
C LEU A 124 -2.44 8.51 -4.09
N LYS A 125 -2.28 7.22 -4.37
CA LYS A 125 -1.31 6.72 -5.35
C LYS A 125 -1.58 7.23 -6.78
N THR A 126 -2.85 7.36 -7.15
CA THR A 126 -3.31 7.81 -8.48
C THR A 126 -4.55 8.69 -8.32
N LYS A 127 -4.85 9.52 -9.33
CA LYS A 127 -6.09 10.32 -9.36
C LYS A 127 -7.35 9.46 -9.23
N GLY A 128 -7.39 8.27 -9.85
CA GLY A 128 -8.51 7.32 -9.75
C GLY A 128 -8.60 6.56 -8.43
N SER A 129 -7.71 6.83 -7.46
CA SER A 129 -7.83 6.25 -6.10
C SER A 129 -8.87 6.97 -5.25
N ASN A 130 -9.32 8.17 -5.65
CA ASN A 130 -10.43 8.88 -5.00
C ASN A 130 -11.73 8.12 -5.28
N ARG A 131 -12.39 7.63 -4.24
CA ARG A 131 -13.57 6.80 -4.37
C ARG A 131 -14.35 6.69 -3.05
N THR A 132 -15.62 6.32 -3.16
CA THR A 132 -16.47 5.94 -2.02
C THR A 132 -16.54 4.41 -1.92
N ILE A 133 -16.42 3.87 -0.72
CA ILE A 133 -16.47 2.44 -0.44
C ILE A 133 -17.62 2.17 0.55
N PRO A 134 -18.64 1.36 0.18
CA PRO A 134 -19.69 1.00 1.11
C PRO A 134 -19.15 0.13 2.25
N LEU A 135 -19.70 0.32 3.44
CA LEU A 135 -19.35 -0.43 4.64
C LEU A 135 -20.34 -1.58 4.85
N VAL A 136 -19.80 -2.79 4.96
CA VAL A 136 -20.57 -4.01 5.20
C VAL A 136 -19.89 -4.88 6.27
N GLY A 137 -20.59 -5.81 6.87
CA GLY A 137 -20.03 -6.87 7.71
C GLY A 137 -19.10 -6.37 8.82
N ALA A 138 -17.85 -6.85 8.78
CA ALA A 138 -16.84 -6.50 9.78
C ALA A 138 -16.32 -5.07 9.63
N SER A 139 -16.30 -4.53 8.40
CA SER A 139 -15.87 -3.14 8.16
C SER A 139 -16.88 -2.14 8.74
N LEU A 140 -18.19 -2.42 8.66
CA LEU A 140 -19.20 -1.58 9.30
C LEU A 140 -19.10 -1.63 10.84
N TRP A 141 -18.85 -2.81 11.40
CA TRP A 141 -18.60 -2.94 12.82
C TRP A 141 -17.38 -2.12 13.27
N ALA A 142 -16.26 -2.25 12.55
CA ALA A 142 -15.04 -1.50 12.84
C ALA A 142 -15.26 0.02 12.73
N ALA A 143 -15.93 0.49 11.69
CA ALA A 143 -16.26 1.89 11.50
C ALA A 143 -17.06 2.49 12.65
N LYS A 144 -18.04 1.74 13.18
CA LYS A 144 -18.81 2.14 14.38
C LYS A 144 -17.91 2.27 15.60
N LYS A 145 -16.94 1.36 15.79
CA LYS A 145 -15.97 1.43 16.90
C LYS A 145 -15.05 2.64 16.77
N ILE A 146 -14.50 2.86 15.59
CA ILE A 146 -13.65 4.02 15.30
C ILE A 146 -14.36 5.34 15.61
N ILE A 147 -15.61 5.50 15.16
CA ILE A 147 -16.40 6.70 15.44
C ILE A 147 -16.68 6.84 16.94
N SER A 148 -16.98 5.75 17.66
CA SER A 148 -17.26 5.78 19.08
C SER A 148 -16.05 6.15 19.96
N ASP A 149 -14.82 6.02 19.44
CA ASP A 149 -13.59 6.41 20.11
C ASP A 149 -13.36 7.94 20.13
N ASN A 150 -14.17 8.68 19.36
CA ASN A 150 -14.26 10.15 19.33
C ASN A 150 -12.93 10.88 19.05
N ASN A 151 -12.04 10.28 18.29
CA ASN A 151 -10.79 10.90 17.82
C ASN A 151 -11.01 11.62 16.48
N GLN A 152 -10.18 12.62 16.17
CA GLN A 152 -10.16 13.28 14.86
C GLN A 152 -9.70 12.31 13.75
N PHE A 153 -8.65 11.54 14.01
CA PHE A 153 -8.14 10.51 13.12
C PHE A 153 -8.71 9.14 13.47
N ALA A 154 -9.04 8.37 12.45
CA ALA A 154 -9.50 7.00 12.64
C ALA A 154 -8.46 6.13 13.37
N PHE A 155 -7.17 6.42 13.16
CA PHE A 155 -6.05 5.71 13.77
C PHE A 155 -4.95 6.71 14.22
N PRO A 156 -5.14 7.42 15.34
CA PRO A 156 -4.23 8.47 15.80
C PRO A 156 -2.83 7.95 16.16
N ARG A 157 -2.70 6.65 16.42
CA ARG A 157 -1.41 5.99 16.65
C ARG A 157 -0.49 6.05 15.44
N TYR A 158 -1.05 6.09 14.22
CA TYR A 158 -0.31 6.04 12.96
C TYR A 158 -0.38 7.32 12.16
N THR A 159 -1.30 8.22 12.49
CA THR A 159 -1.57 9.42 11.69
C THR A 159 -1.82 10.64 12.56
N ASN A 160 -1.22 11.75 12.16
CA ASN A 160 -1.47 13.09 12.69
C ASN A 160 -1.51 14.11 11.55
N ASP A 161 -1.66 15.41 11.85
CA ASP A 161 -1.78 16.49 10.85
C ASP A 161 -0.55 16.63 9.92
N GLU A 162 0.60 16.10 10.33
CA GLU A 162 1.85 16.23 9.56
C GLU A 162 2.11 15.01 8.66
N LYS A 163 1.82 13.81 9.16
CA LYS A 163 2.22 12.56 8.49
C LYS A 163 1.30 11.39 8.77
N CYS A 164 1.31 10.43 7.82
CA CYS A 164 0.70 9.11 7.95
C CYS A 164 1.79 8.04 7.85
N ASN A 165 2.01 7.28 8.93
CA ASN A 165 3.03 6.23 9.01
C ASN A 165 2.42 4.83 8.87
N ALA A 166 2.01 4.48 7.66
CA ALA A 166 1.41 3.18 7.36
C ALA A 166 2.37 1.98 7.52
N ASN A 167 3.69 2.23 7.58
CA ASN A 167 4.66 1.14 7.76
C ASN A 167 4.79 0.67 9.22
N SER A 168 4.19 1.41 10.14
CA SER A 168 4.18 1.08 11.58
C SER A 168 2.87 0.42 12.04
N ALA A 169 1.91 0.26 11.12
CA ALA A 169 0.61 -0.34 11.38
C ALA A 169 0.60 -1.87 11.15
#